data_794b88bd267b7e1651cf0f73626722c4
#
_entry.id   794b88bd267b7e1651cf0f73626722c4
#
_cell.length_a   1.000
_cell.length_b   1.000
_cell.length_c   1.000
_cell.angle_alpha   90.00
_cell.angle_beta   90.00
_cell.angle_gamma   90.00
#
_symmetry.space_group_name_H-M   'P 1'
#
loop_
_entity.id
_entity.type
_entity.pdbx_description
1 polymer ?
#
loop_
_entity_poly.entity_id
_entity_poly.type
_entity_poly.pdbx_seq_one_letter_code
_entity_poly.pdbx_strand_id
1 'polypeptide(L)'
;MKIHEYQGKEILRQFNVPVPNGIPAFSVDEAIEAAKKLGGPVWVVKAQIHAGGRGKGGGVKVAKSMDEVKQYASAILGMQLKTHQTGPEGQKVRRLLVEDGADIKKEYYLGILTDRATQKVVVMASSEGGMDIEEVAEKTPEKIIKVFVDPLVGLTDAQCDQLSKGIGVPEGSQAQAREVFKNLYKTYWDTDASLVEINPLILEGNGNIKALDAKFNFDSNALYRHPEIVAYRDVDEEDPAEIEASKFDLAYISLDGNIGCLVNGAGLAMATMDTIKLFGGQPANFLDVGGGATAEKVTEAFKIMLKNKSVKAILVNIFGGIMRCDVIADGVVTACKAVNLSVPLVVRMKGTNEELGKKILADSGLPIISADSMAEAATKVVAAVQGK
;
A
#
# COMPACT_ATOMS: atom_id res chain seq x y z
N MET A 1 -3.17 -6.05 0.77
CA MET A 1 -1.88 -6.57 1.31
C MET A 1 -0.82 -6.52 0.21
N LYS A 2 0.40 -6.06 0.50
CA LYS A 2 1.56 -6.07 -0.41
C LYS A 2 2.46 -7.25 -0.08
N ILE A 3 3.29 -7.67 -1.04
CA ILE A 3 4.31 -8.71 -0.86
C ILE A 3 5.64 -8.28 -1.49
N HIS A 4 6.74 -8.97 -1.17
CA HIS A 4 8.04 -8.73 -1.77
C HIS A 4 8.12 -9.26 -3.21
N GLU A 5 9.04 -8.70 -4.00
CA GLU A 5 9.29 -9.09 -5.39
C GLU A 5 9.55 -10.59 -5.54
N TYR A 6 10.40 -11.20 -4.68
CA TYR A 6 10.71 -12.62 -4.78
C TYR A 6 9.47 -13.52 -4.57
N GLN A 7 8.55 -13.10 -3.67
CA GLN A 7 7.28 -13.79 -3.43
C GLN A 7 6.34 -13.64 -4.63
N GLY A 8 6.25 -12.42 -5.18
CA GLY A 8 5.52 -12.16 -6.42
C GLY A 8 6.01 -13.01 -7.58
N LYS A 9 7.33 -13.16 -7.74
CA LYS A 9 7.92 -14.02 -8.76
C LYS A 9 7.65 -15.51 -8.53
N GLU A 10 7.53 -15.94 -7.29
CA GLU A 10 7.13 -17.31 -6.98
C GLU A 10 5.69 -17.57 -7.42
N ILE A 11 4.77 -16.64 -7.16
CA ILE A 11 3.40 -16.70 -7.69
C ILE A 11 3.43 -16.73 -9.23
N LEU A 12 4.19 -15.86 -9.87
CA LEU A 12 4.31 -15.82 -11.33
C LEU A 12 4.76 -17.16 -11.93
N ARG A 13 5.71 -17.85 -11.29
CA ARG A 13 6.16 -19.20 -11.72
C ARG A 13 5.02 -20.22 -11.65
N GLN A 14 4.20 -20.19 -10.61
CA GLN A 14 3.03 -21.09 -10.47
C GLN A 14 2.02 -20.89 -11.61
N PHE A 15 1.93 -19.69 -12.15
CA PHE A 15 1.08 -19.34 -13.28
C PHE A 15 1.80 -19.37 -14.65
N ASN A 16 2.99 -19.98 -14.75
CA ASN A 16 3.78 -20.10 -15.96
C ASN A 16 4.16 -18.76 -16.62
N VAL A 17 4.34 -17.71 -15.82
CA VAL A 17 4.94 -16.46 -16.28
C VAL A 17 6.45 -16.57 -16.15
N PRO A 18 7.23 -16.41 -17.23
CA PRO A 18 8.68 -16.51 -17.17
C PRO A 18 9.29 -15.39 -16.30
N VAL A 19 10.13 -15.77 -15.37
CA VAL A 19 10.90 -14.87 -14.47
C VAL A 19 12.35 -15.36 -14.39
N PRO A 20 13.33 -14.51 -14.04
CA PRO A 20 14.69 -14.95 -13.75
C PRO A 20 14.73 -15.96 -12.62
N ASN A 21 15.75 -16.83 -12.60
CA ASN A 21 16.02 -17.62 -11.41
C ASN A 21 16.53 -16.70 -10.32
N GLY A 22 16.01 -16.86 -9.11
CA GLY A 22 16.38 -16.02 -7.98
C GLY A 22 16.19 -16.74 -6.66
N ILE A 23 17.03 -16.42 -5.69
CA ILE A 23 17.04 -16.99 -4.35
C ILE A 23 17.03 -15.85 -3.34
N PRO A 24 16.05 -15.79 -2.43
CA PRO A 24 16.06 -14.80 -1.35
C PRO A 24 17.19 -15.09 -0.35
N ALA A 25 17.72 -14.03 0.27
CA ALA A 25 18.78 -14.10 1.26
C ALA A 25 18.51 -13.12 2.42
N PHE A 26 18.70 -13.59 3.64
CA PHE A 26 18.46 -12.82 4.87
C PHE A 26 19.77 -12.45 5.59
N SER A 27 20.90 -12.91 5.05
CA SER A 27 22.24 -12.57 5.48
C SER A 27 23.17 -12.45 4.27
N VAL A 28 24.36 -11.87 4.49
CA VAL A 28 25.40 -11.77 3.46
C VAL A 28 25.89 -13.16 3.04
N ASP A 29 26.05 -14.07 3.99
CA ASP A 29 26.47 -15.44 3.71
C ASP A 29 25.46 -16.20 2.88
N GLU A 30 24.16 -16.05 3.18
CA GLU A 30 23.08 -16.61 2.35
C GLU A 30 23.09 -16.02 0.94
N ALA A 31 23.38 -14.73 0.76
CA ALA A 31 23.48 -14.12 -0.56
C ALA A 31 24.64 -14.70 -1.38
N ILE A 32 25.78 -14.98 -0.74
CA ILE A 32 26.92 -15.65 -1.37
C ILE A 32 26.55 -17.08 -1.77
N GLU A 33 25.91 -17.85 -0.90
CA GLU A 33 25.46 -19.21 -1.20
C GLU A 33 24.39 -19.23 -2.31
N ALA A 34 23.47 -18.25 -2.31
CA ALA A 34 22.49 -18.07 -3.38
C ALA A 34 23.18 -17.86 -4.74
N ALA A 35 24.17 -16.97 -4.79
CA ALA A 35 24.94 -16.70 -6.01
C ALA A 35 25.71 -17.95 -6.51
N LYS A 36 26.30 -18.73 -5.59
CA LYS A 36 26.96 -20.00 -5.94
C LYS A 36 25.98 -21.01 -6.56
N LYS A 37 24.78 -21.14 -5.98
CA LYS A 37 23.73 -22.05 -6.48
C LYS A 37 23.20 -21.65 -7.84
N LEU A 38 23.03 -20.36 -8.08
CA LEU A 38 22.56 -19.84 -9.36
C LEU A 38 23.60 -20.04 -10.47
N GLY A 39 24.88 -20.10 -10.12
CA GLY A 39 25.97 -20.09 -11.09
C GLY A 39 26.20 -18.69 -11.65
N GLY A 40 27.21 -18.52 -12.49
CA GLY A 40 27.56 -17.19 -12.99
C GLY A 40 27.53 -17.11 -14.51
N PRO A 41 27.97 -16.03 -15.14
CA PRO A 41 28.97 -15.09 -14.61
C PRO A 41 28.42 -13.75 -14.09
N VAL A 42 27.12 -13.52 -14.14
CA VAL A 42 26.51 -12.25 -13.72
C VAL A 42 25.35 -12.50 -12.78
N TRP A 43 25.31 -11.75 -11.70
CA TRP A 43 24.20 -11.77 -10.74
C TRP A 43 23.65 -10.37 -10.51
N VAL A 44 22.41 -10.29 -10.04
CA VAL A 44 21.79 -9.04 -9.60
C VAL A 44 21.41 -9.17 -8.14
N VAL A 45 21.94 -8.29 -7.29
CA VAL A 45 21.61 -8.21 -5.86
C VAL A 45 20.59 -7.11 -5.67
N LYS A 46 19.40 -7.47 -5.20
CA LYS A 46 18.24 -6.57 -5.11
C LYS A 46 17.74 -6.47 -3.67
N ALA A 47 17.60 -5.24 -3.16
CA ALA A 47 16.85 -4.96 -1.94
C ALA A 47 15.41 -5.44 -2.06
N GLN A 48 14.87 -6.02 -1.01
CA GLN A 48 13.46 -6.41 -0.92
C GLN A 48 12.75 -5.53 0.09
N ILE A 49 11.98 -4.56 -0.40
CA ILE A 49 11.07 -3.69 0.34
C ILE A 49 9.76 -3.53 -0.45
N HIS A 50 8.67 -3.15 0.20
CA HIS A 50 7.37 -2.93 -0.45
C HIS A 50 7.26 -1.58 -1.17
N ALA A 51 8.34 -1.15 -1.85
CA ALA A 51 8.39 0.09 -2.62
C ALA A 51 9.08 -0.09 -3.96
N GLY A 52 8.63 0.67 -4.96
CA GLY A 52 9.28 0.80 -6.26
C GLY A 52 10.46 1.77 -6.24
N GLY A 53 11.14 1.91 -7.40
CA GLY A 53 12.26 2.84 -7.55
C GLY A 53 13.56 2.40 -6.85
N ARG A 54 13.66 1.15 -6.42
CA ARG A 54 14.81 0.60 -5.69
C ARG A 54 16.14 0.76 -6.42
N GLY A 55 16.13 0.63 -7.75
CA GLY A 55 17.32 0.83 -8.58
C GLY A 55 17.88 2.25 -8.48
N LYS A 56 17.01 3.27 -8.61
CA LYS A 56 17.38 4.70 -8.47
C LYS A 56 17.89 5.01 -7.05
N GLY A 57 17.34 4.34 -6.03
CA GLY A 57 17.77 4.47 -4.64
C GLY A 57 19.07 3.72 -4.28
N GLY A 58 19.67 3.00 -5.21
CA GLY A 58 20.90 2.22 -4.97
C GLY A 58 20.68 0.81 -4.40
N GLY A 59 19.43 0.36 -4.30
CA GLY A 59 19.03 -0.94 -3.78
C GLY A 59 19.14 -2.10 -4.79
N VAL A 60 19.61 -1.85 -6.02
CA VAL A 60 19.82 -2.88 -7.05
C VAL A 60 21.23 -2.72 -7.63
N LYS A 61 22.00 -3.80 -7.62
CA LYS A 61 23.40 -3.82 -8.11
C LYS A 61 23.67 -5.07 -8.93
N VAL A 62 24.34 -4.87 -10.06
CA VAL A 62 24.82 -5.97 -10.93
C VAL A 62 26.22 -6.36 -10.50
N ALA A 63 26.41 -7.63 -10.16
CA ALA A 63 27.69 -8.20 -9.73
C ALA A 63 28.26 -9.13 -10.83
N LYS A 64 29.56 -9.02 -11.08
CA LYS A 64 30.31 -9.82 -12.07
C LYS A 64 31.34 -10.73 -11.41
N SER A 65 31.38 -10.72 -10.08
CA SER A 65 32.25 -11.61 -9.28
C SER A 65 31.58 -11.91 -7.94
N MET A 66 32.03 -12.97 -7.27
CA MET A 66 31.58 -13.32 -5.92
C MET A 66 31.96 -12.26 -4.88
N ASP A 67 33.08 -11.59 -5.06
CA ASP A 67 33.50 -10.48 -4.20
C ASP A 67 32.55 -9.29 -4.34
N GLU A 68 32.09 -8.97 -5.54
CA GLU A 68 31.08 -7.95 -5.78
C GLU A 68 29.72 -8.35 -5.18
N VAL A 69 29.31 -9.61 -5.27
CA VAL A 69 28.09 -10.11 -4.60
C VAL A 69 28.17 -9.85 -3.10
N LYS A 70 29.31 -10.23 -2.46
CA LYS A 70 29.55 -10.00 -1.03
C LYS A 70 29.52 -8.50 -0.69
N GLN A 71 30.22 -7.68 -1.48
CA GLN A 71 30.28 -6.23 -1.29
C GLN A 71 28.89 -5.60 -1.37
N TYR A 72 28.13 -5.92 -2.41
CA TYR A 72 26.78 -5.33 -2.61
C TYR A 72 25.77 -5.86 -1.60
N ALA A 73 25.82 -7.14 -1.26
CA ALA A 73 24.96 -7.68 -0.20
C ALA A 73 25.25 -6.99 1.14
N SER A 74 26.52 -6.77 1.49
CA SER A 74 26.89 -6.07 2.72
C SER A 74 26.48 -4.60 2.74
N ALA A 75 26.49 -3.93 1.58
CA ALA A 75 26.11 -2.53 1.47
C ALA A 75 24.59 -2.32 1.49
N ILE A 76 23.83 -3.26 0.90
CA ILE A 76 22.38 -3.13 0.72
C ILE A 76 21.62 -3.67 1.93
N LEU A 77 22.04 -4.79 2.50
CA LEU A 77 21.38 -5.39 3.66
C LEU A 77 21.54 -4.48 4.89
N GLY A 78 20.42 -4.11 5.49
CA GLY A 78 20.38 -3.19 6.64
C GLY A 78 20.40 -1.70 6.30
N MET A 79 20.60 -1.32 5.02
CA MET A 79 20.54 0.09 4.63
C MET A 79 19.12 0.66 4.78
N GLN A 80 19.04 1.97 4.99
CA GLN A 80 17.80 2.74 4.94
C GLN A 80 17.59 3.20 3.49
N LEU A 81 16.81 2.43 2.73
CA LEU A 81 16.61 2.69 1.30
C LEU A 81 15.54 3.76 1.09
N LYS A 82 15.94 4.87 0.46
CA LYS A 82 15.05 5.97 0.12
C LYS A 82 14.67 5.90 -1.34
N THR A 83 13.37 5.89 -1.61
CA THR A 83 12.79 5.98 -2.95
C THR A 83 11.67 7.03 -2.93
N HIS A 84 11.12 7.36 -4.07
CA HIS A 84 9.96 8.26 -4.14
C HIS A 84 8.70 7.68 -3.46
N GLN A 85 8.68 6.38 -3.15
CA GLN A 85 7.55 5.69 -2.50
C GLN A 85 7.77 5.41 -1.00
N THR A 86 8.97 5.60 -0.44
CA THR A 86 9.28 5.29 0.97
C THR A 86 9.21 6.48 1.90
N GLY A 87 8.94 7.66 1.39
CA GLY A 87 9.04 8.89 2.18
C GLY A 87 10.51 9.26 2.55
N PRO A 88 10.69 10.36 3.29
CA PRO A 88 12.03 10.90 3.61
C PRO A 88 12.84 10.03 4.57
N GLU A 89 12.17 9.24 5.43
CA GLU A 89 12.82 8.34 6.39
C GLU A 89 13.39 7.09 5.70
N GLY A 90 12.83 6.70 4.54
CA GLY A 90 13.18 5.49 3.83
C GLY A 90 12.65 4.22 4.51
N GLN A 91 12.96 3.07 3.93
CA GLN A 91 12.59 1.74 4.44
C GLN A 91 13.86 0.92 4.70
N LYS A 92 13.92 0.26 5.86
CA LYS A 92 15.05 -0.60 6.21
C LYS A 92 15.02 -1.88 5.37
N VAL A 93 16.11 -2.17 4.67
CA VAL A 93 16.27 -3.41 3.90
C VAL A 93 16.62 -4.56 4.85
N ARG A 94 15.70 -5.52 5.01
CA ARG A 94 15.88 -6.69 5.89
C ARG A 94 16.18 -7.98 5.15
N ARG A 95 16.04 -7.98 3.84
CA ARG A 95 16.27 -9.13 2.97
C ARG A 95 16.67 -8.72 1.57
N LEU A 96 17.33 -9.64 0.89
CA LEU A 96 17.82 -9.48 -0.48
C LEU A 96 17.18 -10.54 -1.38
N LEU A 97 17.19 -10.26 -2.68
CA LEU A 97 16.99 -11.25 -3.73
C LEU A 97 18.26 -11.27 -4.57
N VAL A 98 18.89 -12.43 -4.71
CA VAL A 98 19.98 -12.65 -5.67
C VAL A 98 19.41 -13.35 -6.88
N GLU A 99 19.59 -12.79 -8.07
CA GLU A 99 19.04 -13.30 -9.33
C GLU A 99 20.12 -13.48 -10.40
N ASP A 100 19.82 -14.33 -11.38
CA ASP A 100 20.60 -14.41 -12.62
C ASP A 100 20.57 -13.07 -13.34
N GLY A 101 21.68 -12.69 -13.95
CA GLY A 101 21.72 -11.58 -14.90
C GLY A 101 20.87 -11.88 -16.14
N ALA A 102 20.18 -10.88 -16.67
CA ALA A 102 19.37 -10.96 -17.87
C ALA A 102 20.03 -10.21 -19.03
N ASP A 103 19.97 -10.77 -20.25
CA ASP A 103 20.40 -10.11 -21.48
C ASP A 103 19.26 -9.23 -22.03
N ILE A 104 19.14 -8.01 -21.50
CA ILE A 104 18.05 -7.08 -21.77
C ILE A 104 18.26 -6.40 -23.11
N LYS A 105 17.41 -6.69 -24.09
CA LYS A 105 17.37 -6.01 -25.39
C LYS A 105 16.39 -4.84 -25.40
N LYS A 106 15.23 -5.01 -24.76
CA LYS A 106 14.19 -4.00 -24.66
C LYS A 106 13.43 -4.17 -23.34
N GLU A 107 13.03 -3.05 -22.77
CA GLU A 107 12.20 -3.00 -21.57
C GLU A 107 10.81 -2.49 -21.94
N TYR A 108 9.79 -3.08 -21.32
CA TYR A 108 8.39 -2.73 -21.44
C TYR A 108 7.77 -2.57 -20.04
N TYR A 109 6.69 -1.84 -19.98
CA TYR A 109 5.81 -1.79 -18.80
C TYR A 109 4.57 -2.64 -19.04
N LEU A 110 4.11 -3.37 -18.03
CA LEU A 110 2.80 -4.02 -18.00
C LEU A 110 2.16 -3.86 -16.63
N GLY A 111 0.92 -3.38 -16.60
CA GLY A 111 0.12 -3.23 -15.37
C GLY A 111 -1.29 -3.79 -15.57
N ILE A 112 -1.83 -4.43 -14.52
CA ILE A 112 -3.20 -4.94 -14.47
C ILE A 112 -3.84 -4.46 -13.18
N LEU A 113 -4.98 -3.78 -13.29
CA LEU A 113 -5.74 -3.28 -12.14
C LEU A 113 -7.22 -3.15 -12.48
N THR A 114 -8.04 -2.93 -11.45
CA THR A 114 -9.46 -2.61 -11.63
C THR A 114 -9.63 -1.12 -11.88
N ASP A 115 -10.20 -0.75 -13.02
CA ASP A 115 -10.62 0.62 -13.30
C ASP A 115 -12.01 0.89 -12.72
N ARG A 116 -12.07 1.77 -11.73
CA ARG A 116 -13.31 2.11 -11.02
C ARG A 116 -14.30 2.87 -11.88
N ALA A 117 -13.82 3.65 -12.84
CA ALA A 117 -14.69 4.46 -13.70
C ALA A 117 -15.48 3.59 -14.66
N THR A 118 -14.84 2.59 -15.27
CA THR A 118 -15.49 1.66 -16.21
C THR A 118 -15.99 0.39 -15.55
N GLN A 119 -15.65 0.14 -14.27
CA GLN A 119 -15.95 -1.10 -13.53
C GLN A 119 -15.44 -2.37 -14.24
N LYS A 120 -14.30 -2.26 -14.90
CA LYS A 120 -13.64 -3.35 -15.64
C LYS A 120 -12.20 -3.52 -15.19
N VAL A 121 -11.63 -4.67 -15.47
CA VAL A 121 -10.19 -4.83 -15.37
C VAL A 121 -9.55 -4.13 -16.56
N VAL A 122 -8.54 -3.30 -16.30
CA VAL A 122 -7.72 -2.68 -17.33
C VAL A 122 -6.34 -3.34 -17.35
N VAL A 123 -5.90 -3.72 -18.55
CA VAL A 123 -4.51 -4.12 -18.80
C VAL A 123 -3.85 -2.98 -19.55
N MET A 124 -2.76 -2.47 -19.00
CA MET A 124 -1.97 -1.37 -19.56
C MET A 124 -0.59 -1.87 -19.94
N ALA A 125 -0.12 -1.48 -21.11
CA ALA A 125 1.25 -1.75 -21.52
C ALA A 125 1.90 -0.49 -22.14
N SER A 126 3.21 -0.36 -21.98
CA SER A 126 3.99 0.73 -22.60
C SER A 126 5.34 0.23 -23.11
N SER A 127 5.84 0.89 -24.14
CA SER A 127 7.22 0.72 -24.62
C SER A 127 8.27 1.38 -23.72
N GLU A 128 7.82 2.16 -22.73
CA GLU A 128 8.66 2.89 -21.77
C GLU A 128 8.79 2.06 -20.46
N GLY A 129 9.45 0.91 -20.55
CA GLY A 129 9.74 0.08 -19.38
C GLY A 129 10.90 0.65 -18.54
N GLY A 130 10.97 0.24 -17.27
CA GLY A 130 11.96 0.72 -16.31
C GLY A 130 11.79 2.17 -15.86
N MET A 131 10.79 2.87 -16.39
CA MET A 131 10.44 4.25 -16.02
C MET A 131 9.27 4.27 -15.02
N ASP A 132 9.11 5.42 -14.36
CA ASP A 132 7.93 5.71 -13.56
C ASP A 132 6.72 5.89 -14.48
N ILE A 133 5.72 5.04 -14.34
CA ILE A 133 4.56 5.02 -15.26
C ILE A 133 3.68 6.26 -15.09
N GLU A 134 3.65 6.85 -13.90
CA GLU A 134 2.94 8.09 -13.62
C GLU A 134 3.56 9.25 -14.42
N GLU A 135 4.90 9.29 -14.52
CA GLU A 135 5.61 10.27 -15.35
C GLU A 135 5.32 10.06 -16.84
N VAL A 136 5.25 8.81 -17.30
CA VAL A 136 4.87 8.48 -18.68
C VAL A 136 3.42 8.89 -18.95
N ALA A 137 2.51 8.65 -18.00
CA ALA A 137 1.11 9.04 -18.12
C ALA A 137 0.90 10.56 -18.20
N GLU A 138 1.73 11.33 -17.51
CA GLU A 138 1.69 12.80 -17.51
C GLU A 138 2.30 13.39 -18.80
N LYS A 139 3.47 12.89 -19.22
CA LYS A 139 4.26 13.51 -20.32
C LYS A 139 3.94 12.96 -21.68
N THR A 140 3.65 11.65 -21.79
CA THR A 140 3.47 10.93 -23.06
C THR A 140 2.36 9.86 -22.95
N PRO A 141 1.11 10.27 -22.61
CA PRO A 141 0.01 9.31 -22.36
C PRO A 141 -0.31 8.42 -23.57
N GLU A 142 0.00 8.87 -24.78
CA GLU A 142 -0.17 8.10 -26.01
C GLU A 142 0.72 6.86 -26.09
N LYS A 143 1.77 6.78 -25.29
CA LYS A 143 2.65 5.60 -25.19
C LYS A 143 2.07 4.50 -24.31
N ILE A 144 0.97 4.77 -23.61
CA ILE A 144 0.28 3.78 -22.76
C ILE A 144 -0.90 3.21 -23.52
N ILE A 145 -0.77 1.94 -23.93
CA ILE A 145 -1.86 1.19 -24.56
C ILE A 145 -2.72 0.57 -23.47
N LYS A 146 -4.04 0.79 -23.53
CA LYS A 146 -5.00 0.26 -22.55
C LYS A 146 -6.02 -0.63 -23.26
N VAL A 147 -6.29 -1.78 -22.65
CA VAL A 147 -7.44 -2.63 -23.02
C VAL A 147 -8.29 -2.89 -21.80
N PHE A 148 -9.60 -2.78 -21.96
CA PHE A 148 -10.57 -3.04 -20.92
C PHE A 148 -11.13 -4.44 -21.10
N VAL A 149 -10.98 -5.27 -20.07
CA VAL A 149 -11.32 -6.68 -20.10
C VAL A 149 -12.69 -6.87 -19.47
N ASP A 150 -13.58 -7.55 -20.20
CA ASP A 150 -14.82 -8.03 -19.63
C ASP A 150 -14.51 -9.24 -18.73
N PRO A 151 -14.81 -9.18 -17.42
CA PRO A 151 -14.48 -10.26 -16.49
C PRO A 151 -15.16 -11.59 -16.83
N LEU A 152 -16.28 -11.57 -17.55
CA LEU A 152 -16.98 -12.79 -17.99
C LEU A 152 -16.29 -13.48 -19.17
N VAL A 153 -15.51 -12.74 -19.95
CA VAL A 153 -14.81 -13.23 -21.14
C VAL A 153 -13.32 -13.49 -20.86
N GLY A 154 -12.71 -12.64 -20.04
CA GLY A 154 -11.28 -12.64 -19.79
C GLY A 154 -10.48 -11.92 -20.90
N LEU A 155 -9.17 -11.90 -20.75
CA LEU A 155 -8.26 -11.25 -21.71
C LEU A 155 -8.17 -12.06 -23.00
N THR A 156 -8.65 -11.50 -24.11
CA THR A 156 -8.74 -12.15 -25.42
C THR A 156 -7.42 -12.09 -26.21
N ASP A 157 -7.24 -12.99 -27.18
CA ASP A 157 -6.09 -12.97 -28.08
C ASP A 157 -5.96 -11.66 -28.84
N ALA A 158 -7.08 -11.11 -29.33
CA ALA A 158 -7.10 -9.84 -30.04
C ALA A 158 -6.61 -8.67 -29.15
N GLN A 159 -6.97 -8.67 -27.88
CA GLN A 159 -6.49 -7.67 -26.92
C GLN A 159 -4.99 -7.84 -26.61
N CYS A 160 -4.52 -9.09 -26.49
CA CYS A 160 -3.09 -9.36 -26.32
C CYS A 160 -2.29 -8.90 -27.55
N ASP A 161 -2.81 -9.14 -28.76
CA ASP A 161 -2.19 -8.70 -30.01
C ASP A 161 -2.18 -7.17 -30.12
N GLN A 162 -3.25 -6.50 -29.69
CA GLN A 162 -3.30 -5.05 -29.63
C GLN A 162 -2.22 -4.49 -28.68
N LEU A 163 -2.06 -5.07 -27.49
CA LEU A 163 -1.03 -4.67 -26.52
C LEU A 163 0.37 -4.92 -27.10
N SER A 164 0.68 -6.15 -27.53
CA SER A 164 2.02 -6.52 -27.98
C SER A 164 2.48 -5.72 -29.21
N LYS A 165 1.60 -5.50 -30.19
CA LYS A 165 1.88 -4.66 -31.36
C LYS A 165 2.03 -3.19 -30.97
N GLY A 166 1.14 -2.70 -30.10
CA GLY A 166 1.15 -1.31 -29.67
C GLY A 166 2.42 -0.88 -28.92
N ILE A 167 3.04 -1.80 -28.18
CA ILE A 167 4.33 -1.54 -27.50
C ILE A 167 5.55 -1.94 -28.32
N GLY A 168 5.36 -2.45 -29.54
CA GLY A 168 6.45 -2.81 -30.46
C GLY A 168 7.17 -4.11 -30.11
N VAL A 169 6.46 -5.14 -29.61
CA VAL A 169 7.01 -6.48 -29.45
C VAL A 169 7.28 -7.06 -30.86
N PRO A 170 8.51 -7.56 -31.16
CA PRO A 170 8.83 -8.17 -32.46
C PRO A 170 7.90 -9.35 -32.80
N GLU A 171 7.60 -9.52 -34.08
CA GLU A 171 6.67 -10.55 -34.57
C GLU A 171 7.01 -11.95 -34.04
N GLY A 172 8.28 -12.33 -34.04
CA GLY A 172 8.76 -13.62 -33.54
C GLY A 172 8.53 -13.86 -32.05
N SER A 173 8.28 -12.80 -31.26
CA SER A 173 8.04 -12.87 -29.80
C SER A 173 6.57 -12.62 -29.42
N GLN A 174 5.70 -12.25 -30.38
CA GLN A 174 4.30 -11.91 -30.06
C GLN A 174 3.49 -13.09 -29.53
N ALA A 175 3.75 -14.30 -30.01
CA ALA A 175 3.07 -15.51 -29.53
C ALA A 175 3.36 -15.74 -28.04
N GLN A 176 4.63 -15.63 -27.64
CA GLN A 176 5.01 -15.73 -26.21
C GLN A 176 4.48 -14.57 -25.40
N ALA A 177 4.51 -13.34 -25.91
CA ALA A 177 3.93 -12.17 -25.22
C ALA A 177 2.44 -12.39 -24.94
N ARG A 178 1.67 -12.95 -25.87
CA ARG A 178 0.26 -13.29 -25.69
C ARG A 178 0.07 -14.27 -24.53
N GLU A 179 0.87 -15.34 -24.45
CA GLU A 179 0.81 -16.29 -23.34
C GLU A 179 1.15 -15.62 -22.01
N VAL A 180 2.20 -14.81 -21.97
CA VAL A 180 2.61 -14.06 -20.78
C VAL A 180 1.49 -13.13 -20.31
N PHE A 181 0.85 -12.37 -21.20
CA PHE A 181 -0.24 -11.46 -20.85
C PHE A 181 -1.47 -12.20 -20.30
N LYS A 182 -1.85 -13.32 -20.92
CA LYS A 182 -2.94 -14.18 -20.44
C LYS A 182 -2.63 -14.78 -19.07
N ASN A 183 -1.42 -15.27 -18.87
CA ASN A 183 -1.00 -15.87 -17.61
C ASN A 183 -0.93 -14.80 -16.49
N LEU A 184 -0.48 -13.58 -16.81
CA LEU A 184 -0.51 -12.46 -15.87
C LEU A 184 -1.95 -12.04 -15.52
N TYR A 185 -2.85 -11.98 -16.51
CA TYR A 185 -4.26 -11.72 -16.25
C TYR A 185 -4.88 -12.83 -15.37
N LYS A 186 -4.57 -14.10 -15.68
CA LYS A 186 -5.00 -15.22 -14.85
C LYS A 186 -4.45 -15.14 -13.42
N THR A 187 -3.18 -14.78 -13.27
CA THR A 187 -2.57 -14.55 -11.95
C THR A 187 -3.33 -13.45 -11.19
N TYR A 188 -3.58 -12.30 -11.83
CA TYR A 188 -4.33 -11.19 -11.23
C TYR A 188 -5.71 -11.65 -10.75
N TRP A 189 -6.44 -12.38 -11.60
CA TRP A 189 -7.82 -12.81 -11.34
C TRP A 189 -7.90 -13.88 -10.26
N ASP A 190 -7.12 -14.95 -10.40
CA ASP A 190 -7.21 -16.12 -9.53
C ASP A 190 -6.64 -15.88 -8.12
N THR A 191 -5.80 -14.86 -7.95
CA THR A 191 -5.21 -14.50 -6.65
C THR A 191 -5.90 -13.33 -5.97
N ASP A 192 -7.00 -12.81 -6.53
CA ASP A 192 -7.66 -11.59 -6.07
C ASP A 192 -6.70 -10.42 -5.89
N ALA A 193 -5.76 -10.29 -6.82
CA ALA A 193 -4.89 -9.14 -6.84
C ALA A 193 -5.70 -7.87 -7.20
N SER A 194 -5.43 -6.77 -6.53
CA SER A 194 -5.94 -5.44 -6.87
C SER A 194 -5.01 -4.68 -7.81
N LEU A 195 -3.75 -5.09 -7.86
CA LEU A 195 -2.71 -4.60 -8.76
C LEU A 195 -1.68 -5.71 -9.02
N VAL A 196 -1.36 -5.92 -10.29
CA VAL A 196 -0.14 -6.63 -10.74
C VAL A 196 0.61 -5.67 -11.65
N GLU A 197 1.86 -5.36 -11.31
CA GLU A 197 2.71 -4.47 -12.08
C GLU A 197 4.05 -5.17 -12.35
N ILE A 198 4.42 -5.20 -13.63
CA ILE A 198 5.68 -5.72 -14.12
C ILE A 198 6.45 -4.56 -14.75
N ASN A 199 7.48 -4.10 -14.06
CA ASN A 199 8.25 -2.95 -14.50
C ASN A 199 9.75 -3.09 -14.17
N PRO A 200 10.57 -3.62 -15.15
CA PRO A 200 10.18 -3.92 -16.52
C PRO A 200 9.74 -5.37 -16.79
N LEU A 201 8.90 -5.53 -17.80
CA LEU A 201 8.81 -6.74 -18.60
C LEU A 201 9.89 -6.64 -19.69
N ILE A 202 10.71 -7.64 -19.89
CA ILE A 202 11.86 -7.55 -20.81
C ILE A 202 11.73 -8.48 -22.01
N LEU A 203 12.28 -8.01 -23.13
CA LEU A 203 12.66 -8.84 -24.26
C LEU A 203 14.16 -9.13 -24.16
N GLU A 204 14.54 -10.39 -24.09
CA GLU A 204 15.93 -10.83 -24.12
C GLU A 204 16.50 -10.88 -25.54
N GLY A 205 17.83 -10.90 -25.66
CA GLY A 205 18.52 -11.01 -26.96
C GLY A 205 18.17 -12.26 -27.77
N ASN A 206 17.77 -13.35 -27.11
CA ASN A 206 17.26 -14.58 -27.72
C ASN A 206 15.79 -14.51 -28.16
N GLY A 207 15.11 -13.39 -27.93
CA GLY A 207 13.69 -13.18 -28.27
C GLY A 207 12.70 -13.60 -27.19
N ASN A 208 13.15 -14.09 -26.04
CA ASN A 208 12.25 -14.48 -24.95
C ASN A 208 11.72 -13.25 -24.19
N ILE A 209 10.50 -13.39 -23.68
CA ILE A 209 9.85 -12.41 -22.82
C ILE A 209 9.90 -12.88 -21.37
N LYS A 210 10.33 -12.02 -20.44
CA LYS A 210 10.39 -12.31 -19.00
C LYS A 210 9.94 -11.14 -18.15
N ALA A 211 9.31 -11.42 -17.00
CA ALA A 211 9.05 -10.44 -15.98
C ALA A 211 10.30 -10.26 -15.08
N LEU A 212 10.96 -9.12 -15.20
CA LEU A 212 12.21 -8.85 -14.48
C LEU A 212 11.97 -8.29 -13.08
N ASP A 213 10.85 -7.63 -12.86
CA ASP A 213 10.34 -7.21 -11.55
C ASP A 213 8.90 -7.66 -11.39
N ALA A 214 8.39 -7.68 -10.18
CA ALA A 214 7.02 -8.05 -9.86
C ALA A 214 6.54 -7.29 -8.63
N LYS A 215 5.45 -6.55 -8.78
CA LYS A 215 4.79 -5.84 -7.69
C LYS A 215 3.33 -6.29 -7.64
N PHE A 216 2.91 -6.76 -6.46
CA PHE A 216 1.57 -7.24 -6.20
C PHE A 216 0.93 -6.48 -5.06
N ASN A 217 -0.32 -6.09 -5.26
CA ASN A 217 -1.23 -5.74 -4.18
C ASN A 217 -2.43 -6.68 -4.26
N PHE A 218 -2.83 -7.24 -3.13
CA PHE A 218 -4.00 -8.12 -3.03
C PHE A 218 -5.16 -7.41 -2.35
N ASP A 219 -6.37 -7.75 -2.73
CA ASP A 219 -7.58 -7.32 -2.03
C ASP A 219 -7.62 -7.96 -0.65
N SER A 220 -7.48 -7.13 0.39
CA SER A 220 -7.48 -7.61 1.78
C SER A 220 -8.81 -8.29 2.17
N ASN A 221 -9.91 -7.95 1.52
CA ASN A 221 -11.21 -8.57 1.76
C ASN A 221 -11.30 -10.00 1.23
N ALA A 222 -10.42 -10.39 0.29
CA ALA A 222 -10.38 -11.72 -0.30
C ALA A 222 -9.34 -12.66 0.35
N LEU A 223 -8.46 -12.14 1.19
CA LEU A 223 -7.33 -12.91 1.75
C LEU A 223 -7.75 -14.14 2.57
N TYR A 224 -8.98 -14.17 3.11
CA TYR A 224 -9.49 -15.33 3.84
C TYR A 224 -9.54 -16.62 3.00
N ARG A 225 -9.57 -16.50 1.68
CA ARG A 225 -9.54 -17.63 0.73
C ARG A 225 -8.15 -17.90 0.13
N HIS A 226 -7.13 -17.13 0.53
CA HIS A 226 -5.74 -17.24 0.06
C HIS A 226 -4.75 -17.35 1.23
N PRO A 227 -4.83 -18.42 2.06
CA PRO A 227 -3.95 -18.58 3.23
C PRO A 227 -2.46 -18.66 2.84
N GLU A 228 -2.15 -19.18 1.65
CA GLU A 228 -0.80 -19.21 1.08
C GLU A 228 -0.24 -17.82 0.79
N ILE A 229 -1.09 -16.87 0.37
CA ILE A 229 -0.72 -15.47 0.16
C ILE A 229 -0.58 -14.74 1.50
N VAL A 230 -1.48 -15.02 2.45
CA VAL A 230 -1.37 -14.46 3.82
C VAL A 230 -0.04 -14.82 4.47
N ALA A 231 0.51 -16.01 4.21
CA ALA A 231 1.81 -16.44 4.71
C ALA A 231 2.99 -15.58 4.22
N TYR A 232 2.80 -14.81 3.13
CA TYR A 232 3.80 -13.86 2.61
C TYR A 232 3.78 -12.51 3.31
N ARG A 233 2.83 -12.25 4.21
CA ARG A 233 2.72 -10.96 4.91
C ARG A 233 4.01 -10.64 5.66
N ASP A 234 4.52 -9.42 5.46
CA ASP A 234 5.66 -8.89 6.20
C ASP A 234 5.21 -7.67 7.01
N VAL A 235 5.02 -7.90 8.31
CA VAL A 235 4.57 -6.83 9.24
C VAL A 235 5.61 -5.73 9.43
N ASP A 236 6.89 -6.00 9.17
CA ASP A 236 7.96 -4.99 9.24
C ASP A 236 7.90 -3.96 8.09
N GLU A 237 7.11 -4.25 7.06
CA GLU A 237 6.86 -3.38 5.91
C GLU A 237 5.53 -2.61 6.01
N GLU A 238 4.74 -2.86 7.06
CA GLU A 238 3.45 -2.19 7.30
C GLU A 238 3.61 -1.03 8.29
N ASP A 239 2.66 -0.10 8.28
CA ASP A 239 2.63 0.99 9.26
C ASP A 239 2.40 0.43 10.68
N PRO A 240 3.27 0.75 11.66
CA PRO A 240 3.13 0.24 13.02
C PRO A 240 1.82 0.61 13.71
N ALA A 241 1.24 1.78 13.38
CA ALA A 241 -0.04 2.23 13.95
C ALA A 241 -1.20 1.42 13.37
N GLU A 242 -1.15 1.09 12.07
CA GLU A 242 -2.15 0.24 11.41
C GLU A 242 -2.10 -1.20 11.96
N ILE A 243 -0.89 -1.75 12.17
CA ILE A 243 -0.71 -3.06 12.81
C ILE A 243 -1.28 -3.05 14.24
N GLU A 244 -0.99 -2.01 15.01
CA GLU A 244 -1.49 -1.92 16.39
C GLU A 244 -3.01 -1.80 16.42
N ALA A 245 -3.59 -0.97 15.55
CA ALA A 245 -5.03 -0.80 15.42
C ALA A 245 -5.75 -2.12 15.06
N SER A 246 -5.15 -2.92 14.18
CA SER A 246 -5.73 -4.20 13.76
C SER A 246 -5.89 -5.21 14.92
N LYS A 247 -5.07 -5.12 15.97
CA LYS A 247 -5.19 -6.00 17.15
C LYS A 247 -6.47 -5.74 17.95
N PHE A 248 -7.04 -4.54 17.81
CA PHE A 248 -8.27 -4.11 18.48
C PHE A 248 -9.46 -4.06 17.53
N ASP A 249 -9.32 -4.62 16.32
CA ASP A 249 -10.36 -4.57 15.29
C ASP A 249 -10.80 -3.12 14.99
N LEU A 250 -9.82 -2.23 14.85
CA LEU A 250 -9.97 -0.84 14.45
C LEU A 250 -9.52 -0.69 13.00
N ALA A 251 -10.37 -0.09 12.16
CA ALA A 251 -9.98 0.31 10.82
C ALA A 251 -9.23 1.65 10.89
N TYR A 252 -7.90 1.60 10.79
CA TYR A 252 -7.00 2.75 10.88
C TYR A 252 -6.11 2.87 9.64
N ILE A 253 -5.96 4.10 9.13
CA ILE A 253 -5.03 4.42 8.06
C ILE A 253 -4.29 5.71 8.45
N SER A 254 -2.97 5.67 8.47
CA SER A 254 -2.12 6.84 8.72
C SER A 254 -2.16 7.82 7.55
N LEU A 255 -2.21 9.13 7.85
CA LEU A 255 -2.15 10.23 6.88
C LEU A 255 -1.17 11.31 7.37
N ASP A 256 -0.76 12.21 6.47
CA ASP A 256 0.29 13.22 6.74
C ASP A 256 -0.20 14.48 7.47
N GLY A 257 -1.41 14.49 8.01
CA GLY A 257 -1.99 15.66 8.66
C GLY A 257 -1.63 15.82 10.13
N ASN A 258 -2.38 16.72 10.80
CA ASN A 258 -2.17 17.08 12.19
C ASN A 258 -3.46 17.09 13.04
N ILE A 259 -4.58 16.67 12.48
CA ILE A 259 -5.87 16.51 13.17
C ILE A 259 -6.20 15.02 13.26
N GLY A 260 -6.14 14.45 14.46
CA GLY A 260 -6.59 13.08 14.70
C GLY A 260 -8.11 12.97 14.55
N CYS A 261 -8.57 11.91 13.88
CA CYS A 261 -9.99 11.65 13.63
C CYS A 261 -10.41 10.34 14.29
N LEU A 262 -11.47 10.36 15.12
CA LEU A 262 -12.13 9.18 15.67
C LEU A 262 -13.61 9.24 15.32
N VAL A 263 -14.06 8.27 14.52
CA VAL A 263 -15.41 8.29 13.95
C VAL A 263 -16.01 6.89 13.98
N ASN A 264 -17.32 6.78 14.05
CA ASN A 264 -18.01 5.50 13.88
C ASN A 264 -18.69 5.44 12.49
N GLY A 265 -18.20 4.52 11.69
CA GLY A 265 -18.65 4.29 10.32
C GLY A 265 -17.76 4.94 9.27
N ALA A 266 -17.30 4.13 8.31
CA ALA A 266 -16.33 4.52 7.28
C ALA A 266 -16.81 5.72 6.42
N GLY A 267 -18.09 5.76 6.06
CA GLY A 267 -18.67 6.88 5.29
C GLY A 267 -18.62 8.19 6.06
N LEU A 268 -18.94 8.17 7.36
CA LEU A 268 -18.85 9.34 8.23
C LEU A 268 -17.40 9.76 8.45
N ALA A 269 -16.48 8.82 8.55
CA ALA A 269 -15.04 9.10 8.67
C ALA A 269 -14.53 9.83 7.43
N MET A 270 -14.84 9.36 6.23
CA MET A 270 -14.49 10.04 4.97
C MET A 270 -15.07 11.45 4.90
N ALA A 271 -16.37 11.59 5.18
CA ALA A 271 -17.03 12.90 5.17
C ALA A 271 -16.44 13.86 6.22
N THR A 272 -16.03 13.35 7.38
CA THR A 272 -15.34 14.13 8.43
C THR A 272 -14.00 14.65 7.92
N MET A 273 -13.19 13.81 7.29
CA MET A 273 -11.89 14.21 6.74
C MET A 273 -12.05 15.24 5.61
N ASP A 274 -13.02 15.04 4.72
CA ASP A 274 -13.31 16.00 3.64
C ASP A 274 -13.77 17.35 4.21
N THR A 275 -14.59 17.33 5.25
CA THR A 275 -15.04 18.57 5.92
C THR A 275 -13.84 19.28 6.59
N ILE A 276 -12.95 18.55 7.28
CA ILE A 276 -11.73 19.13 7.85
C ILE A 276 -10.91 19.82 6.76
N LYS A 277 -10.70 19.16 5.60
CA LYS A 277 -9.97 19.74 4.47
C LYS A 277 -10.65 20.98 3.89
N LEU A 278 -11.98 20.95 3.73
CA LEU A 278 -12.75 22.08 3.26
C LEU A 278 -12.58 23.32 4.14
N PHE A 279 -12.41 23.14 5.45
CA PHE A 279 -12.16 24.21 6.42
C PHE A 279 -10.68 24.53 6.63
N GLY A 280 -9.78 24.00 5.77
CA GLY A 280 -8.35 24.31 5.75
C GLY A 280 -7.50 23.50 6.73
N GLY A 281 -8.04 22.43 7.33
CA GLY A 281 -7.30 21.51 8.19
C GLY A 281 -6.70 20.34 7.42
N GLN A 282 -5.88 19.53 8.11
CA GLN A 282 -5.23 18.35 7.54
C GLN A 282 -5.48 17.13 8.44
N PRO A 283 -6.28 16.13 8.01
CA PRO A 283 -6.49 14.89 8.78
C PRO A 283 -5.18 14.09 8.92
N ALA A 284 -4.90 13.63 10.13
CA ALA A 284 -3.73 12.81 10.45
C ALA A 284 -3.99 11.29 10.27
N ASN A 285 -5.25 10.91 10.22
CA ASN A 285 -5.66 9.51 10.06
C ASN A 285 -7.10 9.39 9.59
N PHE A 286 -7.40 8.27 8.93
CA PHE A 286 -8.73 7.67 8.91
C PHE A 286 -8.85 6.75 10.12
N LEU A 287 -9.97 6.78 10.83
CA LEU A 287 -10.26 5.80 11.87
C LEU A 287 -11.77 5.59 12.00
N ASP A 288 -12.18 4.33 11.85
CA ASP A 288 -13.52 3.85 12.11
C ASP A 288 -13.49 2.87 13.29
N VAL A 289 -14.13 3.25 14.40
CA VAL A 289 -14.25 2.38 15.58
C VAL A 289 -15.34 1.32 15.45
N GLY A 290 -16.11 1.36 14.35
CA GLY A 290 -17.22 0.45 14.09
C GLY A 290 -18.46 0.71 14.93
N GLY A 291 -19.55 0.01 14.64
CA GLY A 291 -20.83 0.15 15.33
C GLY A 291 -20.91 -0.47 16.72
N GLY A 292 -19.89 -1.19 17.17
CA GLY A 292 -19.80 -1.87 18.48
C GLY A 292 -18.64 -1.40 19.34
N ALA A 293 -18.23 -0.12 19.22
CA ALA A 293 -17.08 0.39 19.97
C ALA A 293 -17.31 0.32 21.47
N THR A 294 -16.34 -0.27 22.16
CA THR A 294 -16.26 -0.30 23.63
C THR A 294 -15.35 0.82 24.15
N ALA A 295 -15.41 1.13 25.43
CA ALA A 295 -14.48 2.05 26.07
C ALA A 295 -13.01 1.66 25.86
N GLU A 296 -12.72 0.35 25.80
CA GLU A 296 -11.39 -0.19 25.50
C GLU A 296 -10.94 0.18 24.09
N LYS A 297 -11.76 -0.10 23.05
CA LYS A 297 -11.47 0.25 21.65
C LYS A 297 -11.23 1.76 21.50
N VAL A 298 -12.04 2.59 22.14
CA VAL A 298 -11.89 4.05 22.12
C VAL A 298 -10.56 4.45 22.80
N THR A 299 -10.22 3.84 23.91
CA THR A 299 -8.94 4.12 24.62
C THR A 299 -7.74 3.77 23.77
N GLU A 300 -7.73 2.60 23.14
CA GLU A 300 -6.63 2.20 22.27
C GLU A 300 -6.54 3.08 21.00
N ALA A 301 -7.67 3.49 20.44
CA ALA A 301 -7.70 4.46 19.36
C ALA A 301 -7.01 5.79 19.73
N PHE A 302 -7.31 6.35 20.92
CA PHE A 302 -6.63 7.54 21.42
C PHE A 302 -5.12 7.31 21.62
N LYS A 303 -4.72 6.17 22.19
CA LYS A 303 -3.30 5.84 22.37
C LYS A 303 -2.56 5.79 21.04
N ILE A 304 -3.17 5.16 20.01
CA ILE A 304 -2.58 5.04 18.68
C ILE A 304 -2.43 6.43 18.05
N MET A 305 -3.49 7.24 18.05
CA MET A 305 -3.44 8.60 17.49
C MET A 305 -2.39 9.48 18.18
N LEU A 306 -2.27 9.41 19.51
CA LEU A 306 -1.33 10.24 20.29
C LEU A 306 0.14 9.81 20.18
N LYS A 307 0.44 8.60 19.67
CA LYS A 307 1.80 8.19 19.29
C LYS A 307 2.32 9.01 18.11
N ASN A 308 1.42 9.47 17.23
CA ASN A 308 1.77 10.34 16.13
C ASN A 308 2.01 11.78 16.66
N LYS A 309 3.27 12.17 16.74
CA LYS A 309 3.71 13.50 17.23
C LYS A 309 3.22 14.67 16.37
N SER A 310 2.76 14.42 15.14
CA SER A 310 2.18 15.45 14.29
C SER A 310 0.78 15.86 14.73
N VAL A 311 0.06 15.01 15.46
CA VAL A 311 -1.29 15.30 15.95
C VAL A 311 -1.27 16.45 16.97
N LYS A 312 -1.99 17.53 16.63
CA LYS A 312 -2.10 18.77 17.43
C LYS A 312 -3.49 18.98 18.01
N ALA A 313 -4.50 18.34 17.48
CA ALA A 313 -5.87 18.31 18.00
C ALA A 313 -6.56 17.03 17.55
N ILE A 314 -7.61 16.62 18.24
CA ILE A 314 -8.42 15.45 17.90
C ILE A 314 -9.88 15.88 17.69
N LEU A 315 -10.50 15.37 16.63
CA LEU A 315 -11.93 15.44 16.38
C LEU A 315 -12.57 14.07 16.55
N VAL A 316 -13.46 13.97 17.53
CA VAL A 316 -14.39 12.83 17.69
C VAL A 316 -15.71 13.19 17.04
N ASN A 317 -16.14 12.44 16.03
CA ASN A 317 -17.40 12.66 15.36
C ASN A 317 -18.24 11.38 15.34
N ILE A 318 -19.29 11.37 16.16
CA ILE A 318 -20.14 10.21 16.38
C ILE A 318 -21.54 10.46 15.87
N PHE A 319 -22.08 9.50 15.14
CA PHE A 319 -23.49 9.43 14.84
C PHE A 319 -24.08 8.18 15.50
N GLY A 320 -24.84 8.37 16.57
CA GLY A 320 -25.47 7.30 17.36
C GLY A 320 -26.68 6.73 16.62
N GLY A 321 -26.51 5.49 16.17
CA GLY A 321 -27.61 4.63 15.73
C GLY A 321 -27.72 3.44 16.67
N ILE A 322 -27.19 2.29 16.27
CA ILE A 322 -27.01 1.10 17.14
C ILE A 322 -26.08 1.46 18.30
N MET A 323 -25.02 2.20 18.03
CA MET A 323 -24.13 2.76 19.05
C MET A 323 -24.79 3.97 19.70
N ARG A 324 -24.78 4.02 21.04
CA ARG A 324 -25.39 5.08 21.82
C ARG A 324 -24.35 6.14 22.20
N CYS A 325 -24.73 7.41 22.13
CA CYS A 325 -23.84 8.54 22.44
C CYS A 325 -23.36 8.54 23.88
N ASP A 326 -24.17 8.11 24.85
CA ASP A 326 -23.80 8.01 26.26
C ASP A 326 -22.65 6.99 26.49
N VAL A 327 -22.70 5.84 25.83
CA VAL A 327 -21.66 4.80 25.91
C VAL A 327 -20.34 5.31 25.34
N ILE A 328 -20.39 6.03 24.22
CA ILE A 328 -19.19 6.62 23.64
C ILE A 328 -18.66 7.77 24.48
N ALA A 329 -19.51 8.60 25.03
CA ALA A 329 -19.09 9.69 25.92
C ALA A 329 -18.31 9.14 27.12
N ASP A 330 -18.81 8.09 27.78
CA ASP A 330 -18.10 7.40 28.86
C ASP A 330 -16.76 6.82 28.38
N GLY A 331 -16.74 6.22 27.19
CA GLY A 331 -15.51 5.71 26.55
C GLY A 331 -14.49 6.82 26.29
N VAL A 332 -14.92 7.96 25.73
CA VAL A 332 -14.06 9.12 25.47
C VAL A 332 -13.51 9.70 26.79
N VAL A 333 -14.35 9.90 27.80
CA VAL A 333 -13.93 10.39 29.12
C VAL A 333 -12.91 9.45 29.78
N THR A 334 -13.19 8.14 29.74
CA THR A 334 -12.29 7.11 30.26
C THR A 334 -10.94 7.12 29.53
N ALA A 335 -10.99 7.16 28.20
CA ALA A 335 -9.80 7.22 27.36
C ALA A 335 -8.95 8.47 27.64
N CYS A 336 -9.57 9.65 27.66
CA CYS A 336 -8.88 10.93 27.93
C CYS A 336 -8.16 10.93 29.28
N LYS A 337 -8.80 10.37 30.32
CA LYS A 337 -8.19 10.21 31.64
C LYS A 337 -7.04 9.20 31.61
N ALA A 338 -7.22 8.06 30.96
CA ALA A 338 -6.21 7.00 30.90
C ALA A 338 -4.94 7.42 30.15
N VAL A 339 -5.08 8.21 29.06
CA VAL A 339 -3.94 8.68 28.26
C VAL A 339 -3.38 10.04 28.73
N ASN A 340 -3.98 10.67 29.73
CA ASN A 340 -3.65 12.04 30.17
C ASN A 340 -3.59 13.00 28.97
N LEU A 341 -4.73 13.16 28.29
CA LEU A 341 -4.85 13.87 27.02
C LEU A 341 -4.25 15.28 27.09
N SER A 342 -3.27 15.55 26.24
CA SER A 342 -2.51 16.82 26.22
C SER A 342 -2.80 17.71 25.02
N VAL A 343 -3.68 17.27 24.12
CA VAL A 343 -4.08 18.04 22.91
C VAL A 343 -5.57 18.42 23.00
N PRO A 344 -5.99 19.53 22.37
CA PRO A 344 -7.38 19.91 22.31
C PRO A 344 -8.26 18.79 21.72
N LEU A 345 -9.44 18.59 22.32
CA LEU A 345 -10.41 17.61 21.91
C LEU A 345 -11.72 18.29 21.54
N VAL A 346 -12.11 18.16 20.28
CA VAL A 346 -13.43 18.59 19.79
C VAL A 346 -14.30 17.36 19.65
N VAL A 347 -15.53 17.41 20.17
CA VAL A 347 -16.47 16.28 20.12
C VAL A 347 -17.80 16.75 19.54
N ARG A 348 -18.22 16.06 18.46
CA ARG A 348 -19.55 16.16 17.90
C ARG A 348 -20.26 14.82 18.08
N MET A 349 -21.43 14.83 18.74
CA MET A 349 -22.28 13.66 18.93
C MET A 349 -23.70 13.98 18.48
N LYS A 350 -24.28 13.08 17.69
CA LYS A 350 -25.67 13.13 17.23
C LYS A 350 -26.31 11.75 17.30
N GLY A 351 -27.62 11.69 17.53
CA GLY A 351 -28.42 10.46 17.48
C GLY A 351 -28.84 9.94 18.85
N THR A 352 -28.86 8.60 19.01
CA THR A 352 -29.40 7.94 20.22
C THR A 352 -28.67 8.38 21.49
N ASN A 353 -29.41 8.90 22.48
CA ASN A 353 -28.92 9.41 23.77
C ASN A 353 -27.94 10.59 23.64
N GLU A 354 -28.13 11.46 22.62
CA GLU A 354 -27.28 12.63 22.37
C GLU A 354 -27.15 13.54 23.61
N GLU A 355 -28.27 13.92 24.21
CA GLU A 355 -28.29 14.84 25.35
C GLU A 355 -27.58 14.24 26.60
N LEU A 356 -27.75 12.93 26.82
CA LEU A 356 -27.07 12.24 27.91
C LEU A 356 -25.56 12.18 27.65
N GLY A 357 -25.17 11.87 26.41
CA GLY A 357 -23.75 11.87 26.02
C GLY A 357 -23.09 13.25 26.19
N LYS A 358 -23.74 14.32 25.73
CA LYS A 358 -23.27 15.70 25.94
C LYS A 358 -23.13 16.06 27.42
N LYS A 359 -24.09 15.64 28.25
CA LYS A 359 -24.03 15.85 29.68
C LYS A 359 -22.82 15.14 30.34
N ILE A 360 -22.59 13.87 29.99
CA ILE A 360 -21.43 13.10 30.47
C ILE A 360 -20.11 13.82 30.12
N LEU A 361 -19.98 14.32 28.89
CA LEU A 361 -18.79 15.09 28.50
C LEU A 361 -18.64 16.38 29.28
N ALA A 362 -19.72 17.14 29.48
CA ALA A 362 -19.71 18.41 30.23
C ALA A 362 -19.36 18.20 31.72
N ASP A 363 -19.92 17.14 32.34
CA ASP A 363 -19.72 16.83 33.76
C ASP A 363 -18.35 16.17 34.04
N SER A 364 -17.59 15.80 33.00
CA SER A 364 -16.32 15.09 33.12
C SER A 364 -15.17 15.91 33.73
N GLY A 365 -15.29 17.24 33.69
CA GLY A 365 -14.24 18.18 34.10
C GLY A 365 -13.05 18.25 33.12
N LEU A 366 -13.14 17.60 31.96
CA LEU A 366 -12.13 17.66 30.92
C LEU A 366 -12.36 18.87 29.99
N PRO A 367 -11.29 19.47 29.42
CA PRO A 367 -11.41 20.60 28.49
C PRO A 367 -11.88 20.18 27.11
N ILE A 368 -13.09 19.63 27.02
CA ILE A 368 -13.71 19.14 25.81
C ILE A 368 -14.50 20.26 25.13
N ILE A 369 -14.27 20.47 23.85
CA ILE A 369 -14.95 21.45 23.02
C ILE A 369 -16.12 20.76 22.31
N SER A 370 -17.35 21.05 22.68
CA SER A 370 -18.54 20.46 22.02
C SER A 370 -18.87 21.20 20.72
N ALA A 371 -19.41 20.45 19.74
CA ALA A 371 -19.91 20.96 18.48
C ALA A 371 -21.23 20.29 18.10
N ASP A 372 -22.16 21.04 17.50
CA ASP A 372 -23.47 20.55 17.11
C ASP A 372 -23.58 20.15 15.63
N SER A 373 -22.71 20.68 14.76
CA SER A 373 -22.65 20.35 13.36
C SER A 373 -21.26 19.93 12.90
N MET A 374 -21.15 19.28 11.75
CA MET A 374 -19.86 18.92 11.17
C MET A 374 -19.03 20.16 10.81
N ALA A 375 -19.66 21.18 10.26
CA ALA A 375 -19.02 22.45 9.91
C ALA A 375 -18.45 23.15 11.15
N GLU A 376 -19.24 23.20 12.23
CA GLU A 376 -18.79 23.76 13.51
C GLU A 376 -17.64 22.95 14.11
N ALA A 377 -17.72 21.61 14.09
CA ALA A 377 -16.67 20.73 14.59
C ALA A 377 -15.35 20.93 13.82
N ALA A 378 -15.43 21.02 12.48
CA ALA A 378 -14.27 21.29 11.63
C ALA A 378 -13.68 22.69 11.92
N THR A 379 -14.51 23.72 12.02
CA THR A 379 -14.07 25.08 12.36
C THR A 379 -13.33 25.10 13.69
N LYS A 380 -13.92 24.49 14.73
CA LYS A 380 -13.35 24.46 16.09
C LYS A 380 -12.03 23.67 16.14
N VAL A 381 -11.94 22.50 15.50
CA VAL A 381 -10.71 21.72 15.54
C VAL A 381 -9.59 22.36 14.73
N VAL A 382 -9.89 23.01 13.61
CA VAL A 382 -8.90 23.76 12.82
C VAL A 382 -8.39 24.97 13.61
N ALA A 383 -9.28 25.71 14.27
CA ALA A 383 -8.89 26.82 15.16
C ALA A 383 -8.02 26.34 16.34
N ALA A 384 -8.35 25.21 16.95
CA ALA A 384 -7.59 24.63 18.04
C ALA A 384 -6.14 24.25 17.62
N VAL A 385 -5.95 23.74 16.40
CA VAL A 385 -4.60 23.48 15.84
C VAL A 385 -3.80 24.76 15.65
N GLN A 386 -4.46 25.88 15.34
CA GLN A 386 -3.82 27.20 15.14
C GLN A 386 -3.56 27.96 16.44
N GLY A 387 -3.95 27.40 17.59
CA GLY A 387 -3.83 28.07 18.89
C GLY A 387 -4.79 29.25 19.08
N LYS A 388 -5.94 29.20 18.39
CA LYS A 388 -6.99 30.24 18.42
C LYS A 388 -8.21 29.79 19.22
#